data_e8d52d020fb333d98ed0aba0959dbdc5
#
_entry.id   e8d52d020fb333d98ed0aba0959dbdc5
#
_cell.length_a   1.000
_cell.length_b   1.000
_cell.length_c   1.000
_cell.angle_alpha   90.00
_cell.angle_beta   90.00
_cell.angle_gamma   90.00
#
_symmetry.space_group_name_H-M   'P 1'
#
loop_
_entity.id
_entity.type
_entity.pdbx_description
1 polymer ?
#
loop_
_entity_poly.entity_id
_entity_poly.type
_entity_poly.pdbx_seq_one_letter_code
_entity_poly.pdbx_strand_id
1 'polypeptide(L)'
;MNIRAATPVETDGKMLRAPWLLPAILVSFLLPRALTAVEKPDVRANLIVPPSVGAGSKVTLTVEMKIGEHWHVNSRAPSEPYLIPTVLALTTSRGTLSPIRYPKDVERRFEFADKPLRVYERTVRFEADLQIPAGAPGDVRVTGDLSYQACNERQCFAPAKIPLEATIAGAGEARSSSSDRTFMEDGDP
;
A
#
# COMPACT_ATOMS: atom_id res chain seq x y z
N MET A 1 -56.87 78.98 29.79
CA MET A 1 -56.50 80.42 29.66
C MET A 1 -55.33 80.49 28.69
N ASN A 2 -55.62 81.12 27.54
CA ASN A 2 -54.70 81.63 26.50
C ASN A 2 -53.67 80.71 25.87
N ILE A 3 -53.92 80.25 24.63
CA ILE A 3 -53.76 80.90 23.31
C ILE A 3 -52.30 81.38 23.09
N ARG A 4 -51.60 80.76 22.13
CA ARG A 4 -51.20 81.42 20.89
C ARG A 4 -50.51 80.47 19.94
N ALA A 5 -51.07 80.51 18.75
CA ALA A 5 -50.49 79.98 17.50
C ALA A 5 -49.28 80.84 17.09
N ALA A 6 -48.36 80.24 16.39
CA ALA A 6 -47.47 80.96 15.50
C ALA A 6 -47.10 80.08 14.32
N THR A 7 -47.23 80.64 13.22
CA THR A 7 -47.24 80.36 11.81
C THR A 7 -45.89 79.81 11.25
N PRO A 8 -45.91 79.33 10.01
CA PRO A 8 -44.87 78.56 9.40
C PRO A 8 -43.73 79.44 8.82
N VAL A 9 -42.55 78.93 8.80
CA VAL A 9 -41.46 79.49 7.98
C VAL A 9 -41.09 78.47 6.90
N GLU A 10 -41.44 78.87 5.72
CA GLU A 10 -40.99 78.39 4.45
C GLU A 10 -39.54 78.81 4.21
N THR A 11 -38.61 77.92 3.96
CA THR A 11 -37.33 78.23 3.34
C THR A 11 -36.84 77.06 2.53
N ASP A 12 -36.98 77.24 1.31
CA ASP A 12 -35.93 77.22 0.29
C ASP A 12 -35.20 75.90 0.02
N GLY A 13 -35.50 75.48 -1.18
CA GLY A 13 -34.82 74.35 -1.86
C GLY A 13 -33.35 74.57 -2.03
N LYS A 14 -32.60 73.62 -1.54
CA LYS A 14 -31.27 73.31 -2.07
C LYS A 14 -31.14 71.85 -2.34
N MET A 15 -31.22 71.53 -3.65
CA MET A 15 -30.75 70.28 -4.19
C MET A 15 -29.29 70.05 -3.71
N LEU A 16 -29.10 69.09 -2.80
CA LEU A 16 -27.79 68.49 -2.54
C LEU A 16 -27.75 67.19 -3.29
N ARG A 17 -26.97 67.24 -4.34
CA ARG A 17 -26.58 66.09 -5.17
C ARG A 17 -26.01 65.00 -4.27
N ALA A 18 -26.62 63.82 -4.32
CA ALA A 18 -26.12 62.63 -3.69
C ALA A 18 -24.73 62.28 -4.25
N PRO A 19 -23.70 62.11 -3.41
CA PRO A 19 -22.47 61.54 -3.89
C PRO A 19 -22.56 60.02 -3.93
N TRP A 20 -22.40 59.48 -5.11
CA TRP A 20 -21.69 58.25 -5.42
C TRP A 20 -21.86 57.07 -4.46
N LEU A 21 -22.88 56.28 -4.72
CA LEU A 21 -22.88 54.87 -4.28
C LEU A 21 -21.77 54.16 -5.05
N LEU A 22 -20.58 54.06 -4.43
CA LEU A 22 -19.55 53.12 -4.84
C LEU A 22 -20.09 51.71 -4.64
N PRO A 23 -20.15 50.84 -5.67
CA PRO A 23 -20.47 49.44 -5.46
C PRO A 23 -19.33 48.83 -4.62
N ALA A 24 -19.64 48.41 -3.42
CA ALA A 24 -18.77 47.57 -2.62
C ALA A 24 -18.53 46.25 -3.45
N ILE A 25 -17.43 46.22 -4.18
CA ILE A 25 -16.96 44.99 -4.82
C ILE A 25 -16.61 44.02 -3.70
N LEU A 26 -17.53 43.11 -3.45
CA LEU A 26 -17.31 41.95 -2.59
C LEU A 26 -16.31 41.06 -3.31
N VAL A 27 -15.02 41.35 -3.09
CA VAL A 27 -13.96 40.44 -3.50
C VAL A 27 -14.10 39.21 -2.60
N SER A 28 -14.90 38.25 -3.08
CA SER A 28 -14.90 36.90 -2.54
C SER A 28 -13.51 36.34 -2.71
N PHE A 29 -12.73 36.38 -1.63
CA PHE A 29 -11.48 35.64 -1.52
C PHE A 29 -11.83 34.14 -1.62
N LEU A 30 -11.80 33.62 -2.83
CA LEU A 30 -11.71 32.19 -3.08
C LEU A 30 -10.33 31.74 -2.56
N LEU A 31 -10.25 31.52 -1.25
CA LEU A 31 -9.13 30.80 -0.66
C LEU A 31 -9.10 29.43 -1.33
N PRO A 32 -8.01 29.05 -2.02
CA PRO A 32 -7.88 27.71 -2.53
C PRO A 32 -7.97 26.77 -1.32
N ARG A 33 -9.03 25.97 -1.27
CA ARG A 33 -9.07 24.83 -0.36
C ARG A 33 -7.90 23.95 -0.77
N ALA A 34 -6.82 23.99 -0.01
CA ALA A 34 -5.76 23.00 -0.15
C ALA A 34 -6.45 21.65 0.05
N LEU A 35 -6.59 20.88 -1.04
CA LEU A 35 -6.90 19.47 -0.94
C LEU A 35 -5.75 18.85 -0.14
N THR A 36 -5.99 18.61 1.14
CA THR A 36 -5.08 17.79 1.94
C THR A 36 -5.09 16.41 1.29
N ALA A 37 -3.98 16.07 0.63
CA ALA A 37 -3.80 14.74 0.11
C ALA A 37 -3.96 13.76 1.28
N VAL A 38 -4.87 12.80 1.13
CA VAL A 38 -5.03 11.74 2.11
C VAL A 38 -3.73 10.96 2.14
N GLU A 39 -3.02 11.03 3.26
CA GLU A 39 -1.78 10.31 3.46
C GLU A 39 -2.06 8.80 3.34
N LYS A 40 -1.37 8.13 2.42
CA LYS A 40 -1.53 6.71 2.17
C LYS A 40 -0.26 5.97 2.57
N PRO A 41 -0.37 4.86 3.33
CA PRO A 41 0.79 4.05 3.67
C PRO A 41 1.58 3.59 2.43
N ASP A 42 2.89 3.83 2.40
CA ASP A 42 3.78 3.31 1.37
C ASP A 42 4.35 1.96 1.83
N VAL A 43 3.59 0.91 1.56
CA VAL A 43 3.97 -0.47 1.86
C VAL A 43 3.77 -1.31 0.60
N ARG A 44 4.82 -2.03 0.20
CA ARG A 44 4.84 -2.92 -0.97
C ARG A 44 5.41 -4.27 -0.58
N ALA A 45 4.98 -5.32 -1.26
CA ALA A 45 5.53 -6.64 -1.07
C ALA A 45 5.65 -7.39 -2.39
N ASN A 46 6.67 -8.22 -2.51
CA ASN A 46 6.91 -9.09 -3.65
C ASN A 46 7.22 -10.51 -3.16
N LEU A 47 6.66 -11.50 -3.83
CA LEU A 47 7.04 -12.90 -3.66
C LEU A 47 8.18 -13.23 -4.61
N ILE A 48 9.32 -13.59 -4.05
CA ILE A 48 10.55 -13.97 -4.75
C ILE A 48 10.67 -15.48 -4.70
N VAL A 49 10.73 -16.11 -5.86
CA VAL A 49 10.81 -17.55 -6.03
C VAL A 49 11.96 -17.90 -6.97
N PRO A 50 12.52 -19.12 -6.90
CA PRO A 50 13.48 -19.58 -7.90
C PRO A 50 12.80 -19.71 -9.29
N PRO A 51 13.57 -19.60 -10.39
CA PRO A 51 13.02 -19.69 -11.74
C PRO A 51 12.48 -21.08 -12.05
N SER A 52 13.05 -22.12 -11.46
CA SER A 52 12.61 -23.50 -11.64
C SER A 52 12.88 -24.38 -10.43
N VAL A 53 12.14 -25.48 -10.33
CA VAL A 53 12.30 -26.51 -9.28
C VAL A 53 12.30 -27.91 -9.89
N GLY A 54 13.17 -28.80 -9.37
CA GLY A 54 13.19 -30.20 -9.69
C GLY A 54 12.33 -31.05 -8.76
N ALA A 55 11.97 -32.25 -9.21
CA ALA A 55 11.33 -33.25 -8.36
C ALA A 55 12.22 -33.57 -7.13
N GLY A 56 11.61 -33.69 -5.96
CA GLY A 56 12.31 -33.97 -4.71
C GLY A 56 13.12 -32.80 -4.13
N SER A 57 13.17 -31.63 -4.80
CA SER A 57 13.96 -30.51 -4.35
C SER A 57 13.29 -29.76 -3.19
N LYS A 58 14.13 -29.05 -2.43
CA LYS A 58 13.70 -28.10 -1.40
C LYS A 58 14.19 -26.72 -1.80
N VAL A 59 13.31 -25.73 -1.84
CA VAL A 59 13.64 -24.34 -2.20
C VAL A 59 13.07 -23.37 -1.18
N THR A 60 13.74 -22.24 -1.00
CA THR A 60 13.24 -21.16 -0.13
C THR A 60 12.48 -20.15 -0.95
N LEU A 61 11.27 -19.85 -0.51
CA LEU A 61 10.42 -18.75 -0.99
C LEU A 61 10.65 -17.56 -0.06
N THR A 62 10.79 -16.36 -0.63
CA THR A 62 11.00 -15.14 0.14
C THR A 62 9.93 -14.12 -0.21
N VAL A 63 9.23 -13.60 0.77
CA VAL A 63 8.41 -12.40 0.62
C VAL A 63 9.19 -11.21 1.14
N GLU A 64 9.57 -10.32 0.24
CA GLU A 64 10.21 -9.06 0.60
C GLU A 64 9.15 -7.98 0.73
N MET A 65 9.07 -7.37 1.92
CA MET A 65 8.19 -6.24 2.22
C MET A 65 9.04 -4.98 2.36
N LYS A 66 8.71 -3.95 1.57
CA LYS A 66 9.31 -2.62 1.63
C LYS A 66 8.33 -1.66 2.26
N ILE A 67 8.79 -1.00 3.30
CA ILE A 67 8.04 -0.04 4.10
C ILE A 67 8.72 1.31 3.90
N GLY A 68 7.97 2.30 3.42
CA GLY A 68 8.47 3.64 3.14
C GLY A 68 9.01 4.35 4.38
N GLU A 69 9.77 5.41 4.18
CA GLU A 69 10.23 6.27 5.27
C GLU A 69 9.03 6.83 6.05
N HIS A 70 9.19 7.02 7.35
CA HIS A 70 8.13 7.47 8.28
C HIS A 70 6.96 6.49 8.46
N TRP A 71 7.03 5.30 7.86
CA TRP A 71 6.07 4.23 8.04
C TRP A 71 6.67 3.06 8.81
N HIS A 72 5.83 2.40 9.56
CA HIS A 72 6.12 1.10 10.17
C HIS A 72 4.87 0.23 10.12
N VAL A 73 5.04 -1.06 10.26
CA VAL A 73 3.95 -2.01 10.40
C VAL A 73 4.12 -2.79 11.69
N ASN A 74 3.04 -3.16 12.32
CA ASN A 74 3.12 -3.98 13.53
C ASN A 74 3.84 -5.30 13.23
N SER A 75 4.62 -5.80 14.20
CA SER A 75 5.29 -7.08 14.05
C SER A 75 4.32 -8.26 14.02
N ARG A 76 4.82 -9.49 13.82
CA ARG A 76 4.03 -10.71 13.94
C ARG A 76 3.44 -10.89 15.35
N ALA A 77 4.13 -10.39 16.37
CA ALA A 77 3.73 -10.44 17.76
C ALA A 77 3.79 -9.02 18.36
N PRO A 78 2.79 -8.19 18.09
CA PRO A 78 2.77 -6.80 18.57
C PRO A 78 2.73 -6.75 20.10
N SER A 79 3.20 -5.62 20.65
CA SER A 79 3.31 -5.41 22.09
C SER A 79 1.96 -5.26 22.81
N GLU A 80 0.92 -4.85 22.09
CA GLU A 80 -0.39 -4.55 22.67
C GLU A 80 -1.50 -5.32 21.93
N PRO A 81 -2.53 -5.80 22.64
CA PRO A 81 -3.55 -6.69 22.07
C PRO A 81 -4.50 -6.03 21.06
N TYR A 82 -4.56 -4.69 21.05
CA TYR A 82 -5.39 -3.94 20.09
C TYR A 82 -4.68 -3.69 18.76
N LEU A 83 -3.36 -3.96 18.68
CA LEU A 83 -2.60 -3.81 17.45
C LEU A 83 -2.77 -5.03 16.56
N ILE A 84 -3.02 -4.79 15.29
CA ILE A 84 -3.22 -5.85 14.30
C ILE A 84 -1.86 -6.36 13.81
N PRO A 85 -1.55 -7.65 13.98
CA PRO A 85 -0.25 -8.21 13.60
C PRO A 85 -0.06 -8.28 12.08
N THR A 86 1.19 -8.26 11.64
CA THR A 86 1.56 -8.66 10.29
C THR A 86 1.51 -10.18 10.16
N VAL A 87 0.73 -10.67 9.20
CA VAL A 87 0.52 -12.11 8.95
C VAL A 87 0.73 -12.42 7.49
N LEU A 88 1.65 -13.34 7.21
CA LEU A 88 1.84 -13.92 5.88
C LEU A 88 1.17 -15.30 5.83
N ALA A 89 0.28 -15.49 4.87
CA ALA A 89 -0.30 -16.79 4.54
C ALA A 89 0.10 -17.15 3.11
N LEU A 90 0.71 -18.33 2.93
CA LEU A 90 1.07 -18.85 1.61
C LEU A 90 0.41 -20.20 1.38
N THR A 91 0.06 -20.47 0.12
CA THR A 91 -0.42 -21.76 -0.35
C THR A 91 0.34 -22.15 -1.62
N THR A 92 0.38 -23.42 -1.90
CA THR A 92 1.06 -23.96 -3.09
C THR A 92 0.17 -24.96 -3.80
N SER A 93 0.22 -24.99 -5.12
CA SER A 93 -0.49 -25.98 -5.92
C SER A 93 0.12 -27.38 -5.79
N ARG A 94 1.40 -27.48 -5.41
CA ARG A 94 2.16 -28.73 -5.26
C ARG A 94 3.19 -28.61 -4.15
N GLY A 95 3.47 -29.70 -3.49
CA GLY A 95 4.47 -29.75 -2.41
C GLY A 95 3.93 -29.29 -1.06
N THR A 96 4.84 -29.12 -0.12
CA THR A 96 4.52 -28.76 1.27
C THR A 96 5.34 -27.57 1.69
N LEU A 97 4.68 -26.59 2.27
CA LEU A 97 5.32 -25.38 2.82
C LEU A 97 5.69 -25.62 4.29
N SER A 98 6.87 -25.17 4.68
CA SER A 98 7.24 -25.04 6.10
C SER A 98 6.45 -23.91 6.77
N PRO A 99 6.43 -23.84 8.11
CA PRO A 99 6.02 -22.65 8.81
C PRO A 99 6.80 -21.41 8.34
N ILE A 100 6.12 -20.26 8.32
CA ILE A 100 6.75 -18.99 7.95
C ILE A 100 7.77 -18.58 9.00
N ARG A 101 8.98 -18.28 8.56
CA ARG A 101 10.02 -17.64 9.36
C ARG A 101 9.87 -16.12 9.23
N TYR A 102 9.49 -15.49 10.32
CA TYR A 102 9.31 -14.04 10.40
C TYR A 102 10.63 -13.33 10.70
N PRO A 103 10.85 -12.12 10.15
CA PRO A 103 12.03 -11.33 10.48
C PRO A 103 12.02 -10.91 11.95
N LYS A 104 13.21 -10.57 12.48
CA LYS A 104 13.31 -9.95 13.80
C LYS A 104 12.67 -8.56 13.75
N ASP A 105 11.77 -8.30 14.68
CA ASP A 105 11.20 -6.98 14.88
C ASP A 105 12.17 -6.03 15.63
N VAL A 106 11.82 -4.76 15.60
CA VAL A 106 12.50 -3.71 16.37
C VAL A 106 11.53 -3.06 17.34
N GLU A 107 12.03 -2.62 18.49
CA GLU A 107 11.24 -1.84 19.44
C GLU A 107 11.39 -0.35 19.12
N ARG A 108 10.25 0.36 19.03
CA ARG A 108 10.18 1.80 18.79
C ARG A 108 9.23 2.47 19.78
N ARG A 109 9.59 3.68 20.21
CA ARG A 109 8.70 4.54 20.99
C ARG A 109 7.99 5.51 20.05
N PHE A 110 6.69 5.65 20.22
CA PHE A 110 5.83 6.56 19.49
C PHE A 110 5.08 7.45 20.48
N GLU A 111 4.77 8.69 20.08
CA GLU A 111 4.07 9.64 20.95
C GLU A 111 2.66 9.17 21.35
N PHE A 112 2.04 8.36 20.51
CA PHE A 112 0.69 7.81 20.74
C PHE A 112 0.66 6.54 21.60
N ALA A 113 1.81 6.02 22.05
CA ALA A 113 1.90 4.76 22.78
C ALA A 113 2.69 4.91 24.09
N ASP A 114 2.13 4.42 25.19
CA ASP A 114 2.76 4.48 26.52
C ASP A 114 4.02 3.61 26.63
N LYS A 115 4.08 2.56 25.82
CA LYS A 115 5.19 1.58 25.82
C LYS A 115 5.80 1.45 24.43
N PRO A 116 7.06 0.99 24.33
CA PRO A 116 7.68 0.65 23.07
C PRO A 116 6.84 -0.39 22.31
N LEU A 117 6.63 -0.17 21.02
CA LEU A 117 5.92 -1.10 20.15
C LEU A 117 6.92 -1.93 19.34
N ARG A 118 6.57 -3.21 19.13
CA ARG A 118 7.32 -4.14 18.28
C ARG A 118 6.83 -4.00 16.84
N VAL A 119 7.70 -3.54 15.96
CA VAL A 119 7.36 -3.17 14.58
C VAL A 119 8.37 -3.70 13.56
N TYR A 120 7.98 -3.69 12.30
CA TYR A 120 8.86 -3.82 11.14
C TYR A 120 8.97 -2.47 10.44
N GLU A 121 10.18 -2.16 9.97
CA GLU A 121 10.53 -0.93 9.26
C GLU A 121 11.42 -1.24 8.06
N ARG A 122 11.47 -0.31 7.09
CA ARG A 122 12.33 -0.41 5.91
C ARG A 122 12.05 -1.67 5.09
N THR A 123 13.06 -2.51 4.92
CA THR A 123 12.93 -3.76 4.15
C THR A 123 13.06 -4.94 5.08
N VAL A 124 12.05 -5.79 5.11
CA VAL A 124 12.04 -7.04 5.86
C VAL A 124 11.71 -8.22 4.96
N ARG A 125 12.16 -9.41 5.35
CA ARG A 125 11.97 -10.65 4.58
C ARG A 125 11.33 -11.72 5.44
N PHE A 126 10.28 -12.30 4.88
CA PHE A 126 9.60 -13.48 5.41
C PHE A 126 10.00 -14.66 4.54
N GLU A 127 10.26 -15.80 5.13
CA GLU A 127 10.73 -16.97 4.38
C GLU A 127 9.91 -18.21 4.70
N ALA A 128 9.74 -19.06 3.70
CA ALA A 128 9.22 -20.41 3.86
C ALA A 128 9.96 -21.37 2.93
N ASP A 129 10.16 -22.59 3.38
CA ASP A 129 10.70 -23.62 2.53
C ASP A 129 9.57 -24.37 1.84
N LEU A 130 9.71 -24.60 0.56
CA LEU A 130 8.82 -25.43 -0.24
C LEU A 130 9.54 -26.73 -0.57
N GLN A 131 8.97 -27.85 -0.11
CA GLN A 131 9.43 -29.19 -0.43
C GLN A 131 8.60 -29.73 -1.60
N ILE A 132 9.24 -30.02 -2.72
CA ILE A 132 8.63 -30.61 -3.90
C ILE A 132 8.69 -32.15 -3.76
N PRO A 133 7.58 -32.88 -3.97
CA PRO A 133 7.59 -34.34 -3.95
C PRO A 133 8.42 -34.92 -5.08
N ALA A 134 9.01 -36.11 -4.86
CA ALA A 134 9.61 -36.88 -5.92
C ALA A 134 8.52 -37.31 -6.94
N GLY A 135 8.78 -37.09 -8.22
CA GLY A 135 7.82 -37.49 -9.29
C GLY A 135 6.70 -36.45 -9.55
N ALA A 136 6.85 -35.22 -9.14
CA ALA A 136 5.92 -34.12 -9.42
C ALA A 136 6.44 -33.22 -10.57
N PRO A 137 6.36 -33.65 -11.84
CA PRO A 137 6.70 -32.78 -12.97
C PRO A 137 5.64 -31.70 -13.15
N GLY A 138 6.07 -30.53 -13.61
CA GLY A 138 5.21 -29.40 -13.95
C GLY A 138 5.35 -28.21 -13.03
N ASP A 139 4.74 -27.11 -13.45
CA ASP A 139 4.82 -25.82 -12.78
C ASP A 139 4.18 -25.85 -11.39
N VAL A 140 4.76 -25.08 -10.49
CA VAL A 140 4.28 -24.89 -9.13
C VAL A 140 3.80 -23.46 -8.98
N ARG A 141 2.50 -23.27 -8.74
CA ARG A 141 1.91 -21.98 -8.44
C ARG A 141 1.92 -21.79 -6.93
N VAL A 142 2.42 -20.64 -6.50
CA VAL A 142 2.40 -20.19 -5.11
C VAL A 142 1.55 -18.94 -5.05
N THR A 143 0.57 -18.95 -4.16
CA THR A 143 -0.31 -17.79 -3.90
C THR A 143 -0.37 -17.49 -2.42
N GLY A 144 -0.79 -16.29 -2.07
CA GLY A 144 -0.95 -15.93 -0.67
C GLY A 144 -1.32 -14.49 -0.46
N ASP A 145 -1.40 -14.12 0.80
CA ASP A 145 -1.72 -12.78 1.25
C ASP A 145 -0.77 -12.35 2.36
N LEU A 146 -0.30 -11.11 2.28
CA LEU A 146 0.38 -10.43 3.36
C LEU A 146 -0.57 -9.40 3.97
N SER A 147 -1.11 -9.69 5.15
CA SER A 147 -1.98 -8.79 5.91
C SER A 147 -1.15 -8.00 6.91
N TYR A 148 -1.40 -6.70 7.03
CA TYR A 148 -0.66 -5.82 7.92
C TYR A 148 -1.49 -4.60 8.33
N GLN A 149 -1.06 -3.92 9.37
CA GLN A 149 -1.52 -2.58 9.74
C GLN A 149 -0.34 -1.63 9.73
N ALA A 150 -0.41 -0.60 8.89
CA ALA A 150 0.61 0.44 8.82
C ALA A 150 0.26 1.60 9.73
N CYS A 151 1.30 2.17 10.35
CA CYS A 151 1.21 3.34 11.20
C CYS A 151 2.31 4.34 10.83
N ASN A 152 2.06 5.61 11.09
CA ASN A 152 3.08 6.66 11.09
C ASN A 152 3.35 7.12 12.53
N GLU A 153 4.08 8.22 12.72
CA GLU A 153 4.41 8.76 14.04
C GLU A 153 3.18 9.21 14.87
N ARG A 154 2.01 9.34 14.25
CA ARG A 154 0.83 9.94 14.87
C ARG A 154 -0.34 8.97 15.03
N GLN A 155 -0.49 8.04 14.11
CA GLN A 155 -1.67 7.17 14.06
C GLN A 155 -1.44 5.88 13.28
N CYS A 156 -2.29 4.90 13.55
CA CYS A 156 -2.41 3.69 12.74
C CYS A 156 -3.57 3.81 11.75
N PHE A 157 -3.36 3.26 10.56
CA PHE A 157 -4.34 3.24 9.49
C PHE A 157 -5.14 1.93 9.50
N ALA A 158 -6.18 1.88 8.69
CA ALA A 158 -6.95 0.66 8.54
C ALA A 158 -6.05 -0.50 8.06
N PRO A 159 -6.29 -1.72 8.55
CA PRO A 159 -5.56 -2.89 8.07
C PRO A 159 -5.68 -3.05 6.57
N ALA A 160 -4.59 -3.49 5.95
CA ALA A 160 -4.51 -3.72 4.52
C ALA A 160 -3.99 -5.13 4.22
N LYS A 161 -4.17 -5.55 2.96
CA LYS A 161 -3.74 -6.85 2.47
C LYS A 161 -3.10 -6.67 1.10
N ILE A 162 -1.95 -7.33 0.89
CA ILE A 162 -1.28 -7.40 -0.40
C ILE A 162 -1.38 -8.83 -0.91
N PRO A 163 -2.08 -9.09 -2.03
CA PRO A 163 -2.09 -10.40 -2.65
C PRO A 163 -0.71 -10.70 -3.27
N LEU A 164 -0.29 -11.96 -3.17
CA LEU A 164 0.98 -12.45 -3.64
C LEU A 164 0.74 -13.64 -4.57
N GLU A 165 1.44 -13.65 -5.70
CA GLU A 165 1.38 -14.77 -6.64
C GLU A 165 2.71 -14.91 -7.37
N ALA A 166 3.16 -16.14 -7.55
CA ALA A 166 4.29 -16.51 -8.40
C ALA A 166 4.11 -17.92 -8.96
N THR A 167 4.72 -18.16 -10.12
CA THR A 167 4.81 -19.49 -10.72
C THR A 167 6.28 -19.87 -10.85
N ILE A 168 6.62 -21.08 -10.42
CA ILE A 168 7.95 -21.68 -10.50
C ILE A 168 7.87 -22.77 -11.58
N ALA A 169 8.72 -22.69 -12.61
CA ALA A 169 8.74 -23.69 -13.65
C ALA A 169 9.17 -25.06 -13.10
N GLY A 170 8.48 -26.12 -13.49
CA GLY A 170 8.91 -27.50 -13.18
C GLY A 170 10.10 -27.86 -14.03
N ALA A 171 11.25 -28.18 -13.42
CA ALA A 171 12.40 -28.74 -14.13
C ALA A 171 12.13 -30.21 -14.48
N GLY A 172 11.45 -30.46 -15.59
CA GLY A 172 11.10 -31.79 -16.02
C GLY A 172 10.83 -31.91 -17.52
N GLU A 173 10.73 -30.79 -18.22
CA GLU A 173 10.65 -30.75 -19.67
C GLU A 173 11.61 -29.69 -20.20
N ALA A 174 12.90 -30.09 -20.32
CA ALA A 174 13.70 -29.49 -21.38
C ALA A 174 12.90 -29.73 -22.66
N ARG A 175 12.25 -28.70 -23.20
CA ARG A 175 11.73 -28.75 -24.56
C ARG A 175 12.93 -29.03 -25.42
N SER A 176 13.08 -30.31 -25.82
CA SER A 176 13.95 -30.68 -26.92
C SER A 176 13.33 -30.04 -28.16
N SER A 177 13.79 -28.86 -28.49
CA SER A 177 13.63 -28.32 -29.84
C SER A 177 14.50 -29.19 -30.73
N SER A 178 14.05 -30.39 -31.02
CA SER A 178 14.53 -31.15 -32.16
C SER A 178 14.02 -30.40 -33.39
N SER A 179 14.80 -29.45 -33.85
CA SER A 179 14.79 -29.04 -35.24
C SER A 179 15.44 -30.20 -36.00
N ASP A 180 14.64 -31.23 -36.25
CA ASP A 180 14.94 -32.19 -37.27
C ASP A 180 14.89 -31.47 -38.61
N ARG A 181 16.03 -30.91 -39.02
CA ARG A 181 16.29 -30.55 -40.40
C ARG A 181 16.80 -31.82 -41.06
N THR A 182 15.87 -32.61 -41.55
CA THR A 182 16.15 -33.58 -42.57
C THR A 182 16.62 -32.82 -43.81
N PHE A 183 17.92 -32.71 -43.94
CA PHE A 183 18.55 -32.28 -45.17
C PHE A 183 18.44 -33.47 -46.14
N MET A 184 17.46 -33.41 -47.02
CA MET A 184 17.43 -34.32 -48.21
C MET A 184 18.45 -33.80 -49.17
N GLU A 185 19.55 -34.54 -49.24
CA GLU A 185 20.53 -34.43 -50.27
C GLU A 185 20.01 -35.24 -51.47
N ASP A 186 19.45 -34.52 -52.45
CA ASP A 186 19.15 -35.10 -53.79
C ASP A 186 20.45 -35.23 -54.52
N GLY A 187 20.91 -36.46 -54.60
CA GLY A 187 21.92 -36.89 -55.58
C GLY A 187 21.26 -37.09 -56.93
N ASP A 188 21.76 -36.41 -57.94
CA ASP A 188 21.46 -36.63 -59.32
C ASP A 188 22.74 -37.09 -60.05
N PRO A 189 22.62 -37.96 -61.11
CA PRO A 189 23.62 -38.84 -61.68
C PRO A 189 24.67 -38.18 -62.55
#